data_6591fa04fa393e604363e3c6c113729b
#
_entry.id   6591fa04fa393e604363e3c6c113729b
#
_cell.length_a   1.000
_cell.length_b   1.000
_cell.length_c   1.000
_cell.angle_alpha   90.00
_cell.angle_beta   90.00
_cell.angle_gamma   90.00
#
_symmetry.space_group_name_H-M   'P 1'
#
loop_
_entity.id
_entity.type
_entity.pdbx_description
1 polymer ?
#
loop_
_entity_poly.entity_id
_entity_poly.type
_entity_poly.pdbx_seq_one_letter_code
_entity_poly.pdbx_strand_id
1 'polypeptide(L)'
;MAILARPSESYSITMRVEIQNRPGMLGKVTTMIGGVGGDIGAVDLSGHGKGTVTRDITVRARGIEHAQEIINAVKEVQGVKIVNVSDRTFLKHLGGKIE
;
A
#
# COMPACT_ATOMS: atom_id res chain seq x y z
N MET A 1 9.43 18.51 -17.45
CA MET A 1 8.26 18.34 -17.04
C MET A 1 8.07 17.74 -15.76
N ALA A 2 7.83 18.50 -14.86
CA ALA A 2 7.64 18.07 -13.53
C ALA A 2 6.47 17.13 -13.41
N ILE A 3 5.58 17.19 -14.33
CA ILE A 3 4.47 16.36 -14.28
C ILE A 3 4.79 14.93 -14.27
N LEU A 4 5.87 14.58 -14.84
CA LEU A 4 6.24 13.18 -14.92
C LEU A 4 6.57 12.57 -13.58
N ALA A 5 6.79 13.38 -12.59
CA ALA A 5 7.14 12.84 -11.30
C ALA A 5 5.92 12.58 -10.43
N ARG A 6 4.74 12.95 -10.90
CA ARG A 6 3.56 12.79 -10.06
C ARG A 6 2.92 11.45 -10.23
N PRO A 7 2.39 10.88 -9.15
CA PRO A 7 1.64 9.63 -9.26
C PRO A 7 0.38 9.87 -10.08
N SER A 8 -0.09 8.86 -10.74
CA SER A 8 -1.28 8.94 -11.55
C SER A 8 -2.48 8.56 -10.71
N GLU A 9 -3.55 9.33 -10.79
CA GLU A 9 -4.73 9.01 -10.04
C GLU A 9 -5.42 7.79 -10.60
N SER A 10 -5.17 7.45 -11.83
CA SER A 10 -5.81 6.29 -12.42
C SER A 10 -5.11 4.99 -12.04
N TYR A 11 -3.98 5.07 -11.36
CA TYR A 11 -3.31 3.86 -10.95
C TYR A 11 -3.10 3.85 -9.45
N SER A 12 -3.83 3.01 -8.77
CA SER A 12 -3.68 2.93 -7.33
C SER A 12 -3.81 1.48 -6.89
N ILE A 13 -3.20 1.19 -5.78
CA ILE A 13 -3.30 -0.13 -5.18
C ILE A 13 -3.81 0.04 -3.76
N THR A 14 -4.45 -1.00 -3.26
CA THR A 14 -4.86 -1.04 -1.86
C THR A 14 -4.16 -2.25 -1.24
N MET A 15 -3.37 -2.00 -0.23
CA MET A 15 -2.66 -3.05 0.45
C MET A 15 -3.34 -3.31 1.78
N ARG A 16 -3.66 -4.57 2.05
CA ARG A 16 -4.15 -4.95 3.37
C ARG A 16 -2.93 -5.40 4.17
N VAL A 17 -2.65 -4.70 5.24
CA VAL A 17 -1.43 -4.88 5.99
C VAL A 17 -1.74 -5.19 7.44
N GLU A 18 -1.12 -6.24 7.95
CA GLU A 18 -1.20 -6.55 9.37
C GLU A 18 -0.04 -5.86 10.02
N ILE A 19 -0.31 -5.06 11.04
CA ILE A 19 0.71 -4.24 11.66
C ILE A 19 0.69 -4.52 13.16
N GLN A 20 1.85 -4.70 13.76
CA GLN A 20 1.90 -4.90 15.20
C GLN A 20 1.29 -3.68 15.87
N ASN A 21 0.44 -3.92 16.88
CA ASN A 21 -0.28 -2.84 17.52
C ASN A 21 0.59 -2.15 18.54
N ARG A 22 1.51 -1.33 18.08
CA ARG A 22 2.42 -0.56 18.92
C ARG A 22 2.51 0.86 18.41
N PRO A 23 2.74 1.82 19.30
CA PRO A 23 2.85 3.20 18.89
C PRO A 23 3.93 3.37 17.82
N GLY A 24 3.65 4.18 16.84
CA GLY A 24 4.63 4.51 15.80
C GLY A 24 4.68 3.56 14.63
N MET A 25 4.02 2.42 14.71
CA MET A 25 4.11 1.45 13.63
C MET A 25 3.47 1.95 12.34
N LEU A 26 2.31 2.56 12.43
CA LEU A 26 1.67 3.09 11.23
C LEU A 26 2.54 4.20 10.64
N GLY A 27 3.16 4.99 11.49
CA GLY A 27 4.05 6.04 11.02
C GLY A 27 5.22 5.50 10.23
N LYS A 28 5.76 4.34 10.65
CA LYS A 28 6.87 3.74 9.94
C LYS A 28 6.43 3.31 8.54
N VAL A 29 5.25 2.71 8.46
CA VAL A 29 4.74 2.24 7.17
C VAL A 29 4.50 3.43 6.24
N THR A 30 3.84 4.47 6.73
CA THR A 30 3.52 5.60 5.88
C THR A 30 4.77 6.36 5.47
N THR A 31 5.78 6.42 6.34
CA THR A 31 7.04 7.05 6.00
C THR A 31 7.74 6.30 4.87
N MET A 32 7.73 4.97 4.94
CA MET A 32 8.36 4.18 3.90
C MET A 32 7.65 4.37 2.56
N ILE A 33 6.33 4.45 2.58
CA ILE A 33 5.57 4.66 1.36
C ILE A 33 5.91 6.02 0.76
N GLY A 34 5.91 7.05 1.58
CA GLY A 34 6.23 8.39 1.10
C GLY A 34 7.66 8.48 0.61
N GLY A 35 8.54 7.73 1.25
CA GLY A 35 9.96 7.75 0.90
C GLY A 35 10.25 7.23 -0.49
N VAL A 36 9.38 6.40 -1.05
CA VAL A 36 9.55 5.92 -2.41
C VAL A 36 8.54 6.58 -3.36
N GLY A 37 7.96 7.68 -2.92
CA GLY A 37 7.12 8.46 -3.80
C GLY A 37 5.67 8.04 -3.89
N GLY A 38 5.23 7.17 -3.00
CA GLY A 38 3.82 6.78 -2.99
C GLY A 38 2.96 7.88 -2.39
N ASP A 39 1.78 8.07 -2.94
CA ASP A 39 0.88 9.10 -2.47
C ASP A 39 -0.31 8.41 -1.79
N ILE A 40 -0.37 8.51 -0.47
CA ILE A 40 -1.40 7.81 0.28
C ILE A 40 -2.74 8.50 0.13
N GLY A 41 -3.72 7.76 -0.35
CA GLY A 41 -5.04 8.30 -0.55
C GLY A 41 -5.99 7.98 0.59
N ALA A 42 -5.78 6.86 1.25
CA ALA A 42 -6.66 6.48 2.35
C ALA A 42 -6.00 5.45 3.24
N VAL A 43 -6.34 5.47 4.52
CA VAL A 43 -5.89 4.47 5.45
C VAL A 43 -7.12 4.08 6.25
N ASP A 44 -7.58 2.86 6.09
CA ASP A 44 -8.80 2.41 6.75
C ASP A 44 -8.52 1.26 7.70
N LEU A 45 -9.23 1.24 8.79
CA LEU A 45 -9.10 0.15 9.74
C LEU A 45 -9.93 -1.01 9.19
N SER A 46 -9.31 -2.15 9.04
CA SER A 46 -9.96 -3.30 8.47
C SER A 46 -10.24 -4.38 9.48
N GLY A 47 -9.46 -4.49 10.53
CA GLY A 47 -9.70 -5.52 11.53
C GLY A 47 -8.67 -5.50 12.62
N HIS A 48 -8.81 -6.42 13.54
CA HIS A 48 -7.90 -6.59 14.65
C HIS A 48 -7.56 -8.05 14.81
N GLY A 49 -6.34 -8.31 15.22
CA GLY A 49 -5.95 -9.65 15.59
C GLY A 49 -5.35 -9.61 16.97
N LYS A 50 -4.71 -10.67 17.40
CA LYS A 50 -4.05 -10.67 18.67
C LYS A 50 -2.75 -9.92 18.54
N GLY A 51 -2.71 -8.77 19.15
CA GLY A 51 -1.51 -7.95 19.11
C GLY A 51 -1.26 -7.29 17.77
N THR A 52 -2.22 -7.34 16.86
CA THR A 52 -2.05 -6.71 15.54
C THR A 52 -3.30 -5.94 15.16
N VAL A 53 -3.12 -5.03 14.23
CA VAL A 53 -4.21 -4.27 13.67
C VAL A 53 -4.06 -4.42 12.16
N THR A 54 -5.16 -4.64 11.47
CA THR A 54 -5.13 -4.78 10.03
C THR A 54 -5.69 -3.51 9.40
N ARG A 55 -4.94 -2.95 8.48
CA ARG A 55 -5.36 -1.72 7.81
C ARG A 55 -5.29 -1.87 6.32
N ASP A 56 -6.21 -1.21 5.63
CA ASP A 56 -6.18 -1.17 4.18
C ASP A 56 -5.63 0.20 3.81
N ILE A 57 -4.51 0.21 3.14
CA ILE A 57 -3.84 1.45 2.77
C ILE A 57 -3.89 1.58 1.26
N THR A 58 -4.54 2.64 0.79
CA THR A 58 -4.66 2.89 -0.64
C THR A 58 -3.61 3.90 -1.03
N VAL A 59 -2.81 3.56 -2.01
CA VAL A 59 -1.68 4.38 -2.43
C VAL A 59 -1.75 4.60 -3.94
N ARG A 60 -1.58 5.83 -4.35
CA ARG A 60 -1.51 6.15 -5.78
C ARG A 60 -0.06 6.06 -6.22
N ALA A 61 0.14 5.49 -7.37
CA ALA A 61 1.47 5.24 -7.90
C ALA A 61 1.58 5.72 -9.34
N ARG A 62 2.80 5.81 -9.84
CA ARG A 62 3.03 6.24 -11.20
C ARG A 62 2.81 5.11 -12.22
N GLY A 63 2.79 3.88 -11.76
CA GLY A 63 2.60 2.74 -12.63
C GLY A 63 2.91 1.46 -11.91
N ILE A 64 2.90 0.36 -12.61
CA ILE A 64 3.12 -0.94 -12.03
C ILE A 64 4.47 -1.09 -11.34
N GLU A 65 5.52 -0.62 -11.97
CA GLU A 65 6.83 -0.74 -11.37
C GLU A 65 6.93 0.06 -10.09
N HIS A 66 6.33 1.25 -10.09
CA HIS A 66 6.35 2.07 -8.90
C HIS A 66 5.53 1.40 -7.79
N ALA A 67 4.42 0.80 -8.16
CA ALA A 67 3.60 0.08 -7.18
C ALA A 67 4.40 -1.04 -6.54
N GLN A 68 5.22 -1.73 -7.33
CA GLN A 68 6.03 -2.81 -6.79
C GLN A 68 7.09 -2.26 -5.83
N GLU A 69 7.65 -1.09 -6.12
CA GLU A 69 8.59 -0.46 -5.22
C GLU A 69 7.92 -0.13 -3.90
N ILE A 70 6.69 0.34 -3.96
CA ILE A 70 5.95 0.68 -2.74
C ILE A 70 5.71 -0.59 -1.91
N ILE A 71 5.30 -1.65 -2.56
CA ILE A 71 5.06 -2.92 -1.88
C ILE A 71 6.34 -3.41 -1.22
N ASN A 72 7.45 -3.34 -1.94
CA ASN A 72 8.71 -3.80 -1.39
C ASN A 72 9.15 -2.95 -0.20
N ALA A 73 8.90 -1.66 -0.26
CA ALA A 73 9.27 -0.78 0.84
C ALA A 73 8.49 -1.14 2.10
N VAL A 74 7.20 -1.43 1.95
CA VAL A 74 6.37 -1.80 3.09
C VAL A 74 6.85 -3.14 3.68
N LYS A 75 7.24 -4.06 2.81
CA LYS A 75 7.71 -5.35 3.28
C LYS A 75 8.96 -5.26 4.12
N GLU A 76 9.73 -4.20 3.96
CA GLU A 76 10.95 -4.05 4.72
C GLU A 76 10.71 -3.61 6.17
N VAL A 77 9.51 -3.18 6.49
CA VAL A 77 9.24 -2.69 7.84
C VAL A 77 9.02 -3.87 8.77
N GLN A 78 9.81 -3.95 9.84
CA GLN A 78 9.64 -5.03 10.77
C GLN A 78 8.34 -4.88 11.52
N GLY A 79 7.66 -5.97 11.74
CA GLY A 79 6.37 -5.96 12.44
C GLY A 79 5.20 -5.75 11.51
N VAL A 80 5.45 -5.80 10.21
CA VAL A 80 4.42 -5.55 9.21
C VAL A 80 4.36 -6.72 8.24
N LYS A 81 3.15 -7.12 7.89
CA LYS A 81 2.97 -8.21 6.95
C LYS A 81 1.89 -7.82 5.96
N ILE A 82 2.17 -7.88 4.68
CA ILE A 82 1.18 -7.59 3.67
C ILE A 82 0.40 -8.87 3.43
N VAL A 83 -0.90 -8.84 3.66
CA VAL A 83 -1.73 -10.02 3.47
C VAL A 83 -2.48 -10.01 2.17
N ASN A 84 -2.64 -8.86 1.55
CA ASN A 84 -3.34 -8.80 0.28
C ASN A 84 -3.02 -7.50 -0.44
N VAL A 85 -3.01 -7.53 -1.75
CA VAL A 85 -2.85 -6.33 -2.56
C VAL A 85 -3.91 -6.37 -3.63
N SER A 86 -4.70 -5.31 -3.74
CA SER A 86 -5.68 -5.18 -4.78
C SER A 86 -5.27 -4.06 -5.69
N ASP A 87 -5.38 -4.27 -6.98
CA ASP A 87 -5.04 -3.26 -7.95
C ASP A 87 -6.21 -3.18 -8.91
N ARG A 88 -6.93 -2.07 -8.83
CA ARG A 88 -8.08 -1.90 -9.66
C ARG A 88 -7.80 -2.08 -11.12
N THR A 89 -6.72 -1.53 -11.58
CA THR A 89 -6.33 -1.64 -12.96
C THR A 89 -6.00 -3.07 -13.30
N PHE A 90 -5.29 -3.70 -12.41
CA PHE A 90 -4.88 -5.06 -12.57
C PHE A 90 -6.07 -6.00 -12.58
N LEU A 91 -7.01 -5.77 -11.70
CA LEU A 91 -8.19 -6.58 -11.61
C LEU A 91 -8.96 -6.55 -12.91
N LYS A 92 -9.05 -5.40 -13.52
CA LYS A 92 -9.74 -5.30 -14.76
C LYS A 92 -9.04 -6.09 -15.83
N HIS A 93 -7.76 -5.98 -15.90
CA HIS A 93 -6.99 -6.66 -16.90
C HIS A 93 -6.99 -8.17 -16.70
N LEU A 94 -6.94 -8.58 -15.49
CA LEU A 94 -6.90 -9.97 -15.21
C LEU A 94 -8.26 -10.62 -15.18
N GLY A 95 -9.27 -9.85 -15.38
CA GLY A 95 -10.57 -10.40 -15.44
C GLY A 95 -11.04 -11.04 -14.17
N GLY A 96 -10.64 -10.49 -13.11
CA GLY A 96 -11.08 -10.97 -11.85
C GLY A 96 -10.44 -12.22 -11.36
N LYS A 97 -9.37 -12.61 -11.98
CA LYS A 97 -8.72 -13.71 -11.54
C LYS A 97 -8.20 -13.64 -10.23
N ILE A 98 -8.05 -12.57 -9.71
CA ILE A 98 -7.49 -12.48 -8.46
C ILE A 98 -8.36 -12.88 -7.48
N GLU A 99 -8.78 -13.14 -7.08
CA GLU A 99 -9.56 -13.50 -6.15
C GLU A 99 -9.14 -14.00 -5.32
#